data_8abcf13161436570852f381e262c8616
#
_entry.id   8abcf13161436570852f381e262c8616
#
_cell.length_a   1.000
_cell.length_b   1.000
_cell.length_c   1.000
_cell.angle_alpha   90.00
_cell.angle_beta   90.00
_cell.angle_gamma   90.00
#
_symmetry.space_group_name_H-M   'P 1'
#
loop_
_entity.id
_entity.type
_entity.pdbx_description
1 polymer ?
#
loop_
_entity_poly.entity_id
_entity_poly.type
_entity_poly.pdbx_seq_one_letter_code
_entity_poly.pdbx_strand_id
1 'polypeptide(L)'
;VEVQLSADATQVDPGAVVNLTLVVRADPAAGVGFNVTTKGGSFVAGEHSREERGEVTHSAPLPTTDGAGAFHFSWSADTDGTFRLYGAGLAGNGDDEEVGDAWAFANDVTVVVGTGVSPDDSGEDSGDDTGVEPPPCGCSHGDGASFLLGLLPLFVFRRRPAVS
;
A
#
# COMPACT_ATOMS: atom_id res chain seq x y z
N VAL A 1 16.12 6.43 -6.37
CA VAL A 1 14.92 5.66 -6.75
C VAL A 1 13.72 6.57 -6.70
N GLU A 2 12.93 6.57 -7.76
CA GLU A 2 11.63 7.21 -7.83
C GLU A 2 10.55 6.12 -7.97
N VAL A 3 9.47 6.23 -7.20
CA VAL A 3 8.38 5.24 -7.22
C VAL A 3 7.06 5.98 -7.40
N GLN A 4 6.27 5.56 -8.36
CA GLN A 4 4.97 6.15 -8.65
C GLN A 4 3.89 5.07 -8.68
N LEU A 5 2.86 5.23 -7.86
CA LEU A 5 1.64 4.43 -7.90
C LEU A 5 0.52 5.25 -8.55
N SER A 6 -0.23 4.63 -9.45
CA SER A 6 -1.39 5.24 -10.12
C SER A 6 -2.54 4.25 -10.24
N ALA A 7 -3.76 4.79 -10.31
CA ALA A 7 -5.00 4.06 -10.53
C ALA A 7 -5.71 4.62 -11.76
N ASP A 8 -6.42 3.78 -12.50
CA ASP A 8 -7.25 4.20 -13.65
C ASP A 8 -8.56 4.87 -13.20
N ALA A 9 -9.00 4.63 -11.96
CA ALA A 9 -10.14 5.30 -11.34
C ALA A 9 -9.89 5.55 -9.85
N THR A 10 -10.41 6.66 -9.33
CA THR A 10 -10.34 7.03 -7.90
C THR A 10 -11.70 7.09 -7.22
N GLN A 11 -12.79 6.88 -7.99
CA GLN A 11 -14.14 6.68 -7.47
C GLN A 11 -14.82 5.60 -8.28
N VAL A 12 -15.35 4.59 -7.61
CA VAL A 12 -15.95 3.40 -8.22
C VAL A 12 -17.14 2.90 -7.41
N ASP A 13 -17.98 2.07 -8.00
CA ASP A 13 -19.04 1.35 -7.29
C ASP A 13 -18.47 0.16 -6.52
N PRO A 14 -19.15 -0.33 -5.45
CA PRO A 14 -18.77 -1.55 -4.75
C PRO A 14 -18.63 -2.75 -5.70
N GLY A 15 -17.56 -3.52 -5.55
CA GLY A 15 -17.22 -4.65 -6.41
C GLY A 15 -16.57 -4.29 -7.75
N ALA A 16 -16.50 -3.01 -8.11
CA ALA A 16 -15.79 -2.59 -9.32
C ALA A 16 -14.27 -2.81 -9.20
N VAL A 17 -13.64 -3.19 -10.30
CA VAL A 17 -12.20 -3.42 -10.39
C VAL A 17 -11.50 -2.12 -10.77
N VAL A 18 -10.48 -1.75 -9.99
CA VAL A 18 -9.56 -0.65 -10.25
C VAL A 18 -8.22 -1.21 -10.71
N ASN A 19 -7.77 -0.81 -11.90
CA ASN A 19 -6.45 -1.21 -12.39
C ASN A 19 -5.39 -0.25 -11.86
N LEU A 20 -4.32 -0.84 -11.35
CA LEU A 20 -3.22 -0.15 -10.70
C LEU A 20 -1.93 -0.36 -11.48
N THR A 21 -1.12 0.68 -11.54
CA THR A 21 0.22 0.61 -12.10
C THR A 21 1.20 1.20 -11.11
N LEU A 22 2.25 0.43 -10.78
CA LEU A 22 3.38 0.92 -10.00
C LEU A 22 4.62 0.92 -10.88
N VAL A 23 5.27 2.06 -10.98
CA VAL A 23 6.51 2.26 -11.74
C VAL A 23 7.64 2.53 -10.77
N VAL A 24 8.74 1.80 -10.90
CA VAL A 24 10.00 2.06 -10.19
C VAL A 24 11.02 2.54 -11.20
N ARG A 25 11.66 3.69 -10.94
CA ARG A 25 12.73 4.27 -11.74
C ARG A 25 14.01 4.35 -10.94
N ALA A 26 15.08 3.81 -11.47
CA ALA A 26 16.42 3.89 -10.89
C ALA A 26 17.46 3.65 -11.97
N ASP A 27 18.49 4.48 -11.97
CA ASP A 27 19.62 4.34 -12.90
C ASP A 27 20.93 4.59 -12.11
N PRO A 28 21.84 3.60 -12.07
CA PRO A 28 21.70 2.24 -12.62
C PRO A 28 20.88 1.32 -11.73
N ALA A 29 20.09 0.41 -12.33
CA ALA A 29 19.47 -0.71 -11.62
C ALA A 29 19.46 -1.95 -12.51
N ALA A 30 19.83 -3.11 -11.97
CA ALA A 30 19.78 -4.38 -12.67
C ALA A 30 18.36 -4.97 -12.67
N GLY A 31 17.58 -4.69 -11.63
CA GLY A 31 16.22 -5.12 -11.49
C GLY A 31 15.47 -4.31 -10.45
N VAL A 32 14.14 -4.33 -10.54
CA VAL A 32 13.25 -3.65 -9.61
C VAL A 32 12.23 -4.61 -9.01
N GLY A 33 11.77 -4.26 -7.81
CA GLY A 33 10.70 -4.94 -7.10
C GLY A 33 9.73 -3.95 -6.50
N PHE A 34 8.60 -4.44 -5.99
CA PHE A 34 7.60 -3.59 -5.36
C PHE A 34 6.81 -4.34 -4.29
N ASN A 35 6.12 -3.57 -3.45
CA ASN A 35 5.06 -4.03 -2.57
C ASN A 35 3.98 -2.96 -2.51
N VAL A 36 2.70 -3.36 -2.50
CA VAL A 36 1.55 -2.48 -2.28
C VAL A 36 0.60 -3.11 -1.28
N THR A 37 0.13 -2.30 -0.34
CA THR A 37 -0.78 -2.70 0.73
C THR A 37 -1.91 -1.69 0.92
N THR A 38 -2.99 -2.12 1.55
CA THR A 38 -4.14 -1.29 1.95
C THR A 38 -4.88 -1.91 3.15
N LYS A 39 -5.71 -1.11 3.81
CA LYS A 39 -6.63 -1.63 4.84
C LYS A 39 -7.98 -1.95 4.20
N GLY A 40 -8.14 -3.16 3.68
CA GLY A 40 -9.39 -3.65 3.12
C GLY A 40 -9.41 -3.74 1.60
N GLY A 41 -10.42 -4.42 1.07
CA GLY A 41 -10.47 -4.84 -0.32
C GLY A 41 -9.54 -6.02 -0.58
N SER A 42 -9.41 -6.38 -1.85
CA SER A 42 -8.62 -7.52 -2.32
C SER A 42 -7.81 -7.13 -3.55
N PHE A 43 -6.57 -7.57 -3.60
CA PHE A 43 -5.73 -7.45 -4.79
C PHE A 43 -5.90 -8.67 -5.69
N VAL A 44 -5.68 -8.47 -6.99
CA VAL A 44 -5.45 -9.53 -7.96
C VAL A 44 -4.12 -9.25 -8.64
N ALA A 45 -3.19 -10.18 -8.45
CA ALA A 45 -1.86 -10.07 -9.02
C ALA A 45 -1.90 -10.14 -10.55
N GLY A 46 -1.07 -9.33 -11.18
CA GLY A 46 -0.84 -9.36 -12.63
C GLY A 46 0.48 -10.06 -12.97
N GLU A 47 0.98 -9.77 -14.18
CA GLU A 47 2.27 -10.31 -14.62
C GLU A 47 3.41 -9.82 -13.71
N HIS A 48 4.38 -10.68 -13.42
CA HIS A 48 5.53 -10.43 -12.55
C HIS A 48 5.19 -10.12 -11.08
N SER A 49 3.94 -10.36 -10.66
CA SER A 49 3.51 -10.14 -9.28
C SER A 49 2.84 -11.38 -8.67
N ARG A 50 2.65 -11.34 -7.37
CA ARG A 50 1.92 -12.33 -6.59
C ARG A 50 1.22 -11.66 -5.42
N GLU A 51 0.15 -12.27 -4.96
CA GLU A 51 -0.47 -11.91 -3.69
C GLU A 51 0.23 -12.62 -2.55
N GLU A 52 0.44 -11.89 -1.46
CA GLU A 52 1.00 -12.45 -0.24
C GLU A 52 0.43 -11.71 0.98
N ARG A 53 -0.31 -12.43 1.83
CA ARG A 53 -0.87 -11.93 3.11
C ARG A 53 -1.73 -10.66 2.98
N GLY A 54 -2.49 -10.54 1.89
CA GLY A 54 -3.35 -9.38 1.62
C GLY A 54 -2.62 -8.19 0.99
N GLU A 55 -1.39 -8.36 0.61
CA GLU A 55 -0.59 -7.42 -0.16
C GLU A 55 -0.33 -7.95 -1.56
N VAL A 56 0.07 -7.10 -2.49
CA VAL A 56 0.60 -7.51 -3.79
C VAL A 56 2.07 -7.11 -3.88
N THR A 57 2.91 -8.06 -4.30
CA THR A 57 4.35 -7.89 -4.39
C THR A 57 4.90 -8.54 -5.67
N HIS A 58 6.13 -8.22 -6.05
CA HIS A 58 6.77 -8.86 -7.20
C HIS A 58 7.01 -10.37 -6.96
N SER A 59 6.91 -11.17 -8.01
CA SER A 59 7.21 -12.62 -7.96
C SER A 59 8.70 -12.91 -8.12
N ALA A 60 9.40 -12.06 -8.85
CA ALA A 60 10.84 -12.04 -9.04
C ALA A 60 11.27 -10.61 -9.40
N PRO A 61 12.55 -10.24 -9.23
CA PRO A 61 13.04 -8.96 -9.72
C PRO A 61 12.75 -8.79 -11.22
N LEU A 62 12.12 -7.67 -11.58
CA LEU A 62 11.87 -7.33 -12.97
C LEU A 62 13.09 -6.60 -13.56
N PRO A 63 13.73 -7.12 -14.61
CA PRO A 63 14.81 -6.41 -15.27
C PRO A 63 14.36 -5.03 -15.76
N THR A 64 15.20 -4.01 -15.59
CA THR A 64 14.87 -2.66 -16.03
C THR A 64 15.08 -2.47 -17.53
N THR A 65 14.22 -1.65 -18.12
CA THR A 65 14.42 -1.10 -19.48
C THR A 65 14.50 0.42 -19.35
N ASP A 66 15.55 1.02 -19.84
CA ASP A 66 15.82 2.47 -19.71
C ASP A 66 15.71 2.95 -18.25
N GLY A 67 16.23 2.16 -17.31
CA GLY A 67 16.22 2.47 -15.88
C GLY A 67 14.84 2.42 -15.22
N ALA A 68 13.85 1.75 -15.82
CA ALA A 68 12.50 1.65 -15.28
C ALA A 68 11.95 0.22 -15.37
N GLY A 69 11.07 -0.13 -14.43
CA GLY A 69 10.19 -1.29 -14.49
C GLY A 69 8.78 -0.92 -14.05
N ALA A 70 7.78 -1.52 -14.69
CA ALA A 70 6.38 -1.29 -14.40
C ALA A 70 5.67 -2.59 -14.03
N PHE A 71 4.83 -2.52 -13.00
CA PHE A 71 4.00 -3.61 -12.52
C PHE A 71 2.53 -3.24 -12.66
N HIS A 72 1.73 -4.14 -13.22
CA HIS A 72 0.30 -3.98 -13.41
C HIS A 72 -0.43 -5.02 -12.57
N PHE A 73 -1.41 -4.60 -11.81
CA PHE A 73 -2.25 -5.44 -10.95
C PHE A 73 -3.59 -4.73 -10.76
N SER A 74 -4.53 -5.36 -10.06
CA SER A 74 -5.81 -4.73 -9.79
C SER A 74 -6.22 -4.87 -8.32
N TRP A 75 -7.21 -4.06 -7.95
CA TRP A 75 -7.78 -4.05 -6.61
C TRP A 75 -9.29 -3.81 -6.70
N SER A 76 -10.05 -4.35 -5.73
CA SER A 76 -11.48 -4.10 -5.58
C SER A 76 -11.90 -4.15 -4.12
N ALA A 77 -13.03 -3.52 -3.77
CA ALA A 77 -13.70 -3.68 -2.49
C ALA A 77 -15.21 -3.75 -2.69
N ASP A 78 -15.87 -4.63 -1.93
CA ASP A 78 -17.29 -4.89 -2.03
C ASP A 78 -18.14 -3.97 -1.12
N THR A 79 -17.49 -3.17 -0.28
CA THR A 79 -18.14 -2.29 0.69
C THR A 79 -17.80 -0.83 0.41
N ASP A 80 -18.75 0.04 0.70
CA ASP A 80 -18.54 1.49 0.67
C ASP A 80 -17.38 1.87 1.61
N GLY A 81 -16.62 2.87 1.21
CA GLY A 81 -15.52 3.36 2.03
C GLY A 81 -14.50 4.19 1.26
N THR A 82 -13.55 4.72 2.00
CA THR A 82 -12.38 5.41 1.45
C THR A 82 -11.13 4.57 1.76
N PHE A 83 -10.49 4.08 0.72
CA PHE A 83 -9.35 3.17 0.81
C PHE A 83 -8.09 3.89 0.35
N ARG A 84 -7.05 3.78 1.17
CA ARG A 84 -5.75 4.35 0.86
C ARG A 84 -4.77 3.23 0.57
N LEU A 85 -4.18 3.27 -0.62
CA LEU A 85 -3.22 2.29 -1.10
C LEU A 85 -1.81 2.88 -0.94
N TYR A 86 -0.92 2.11 -0.32
CA TYR A 86 0.46 2.49 -0.05
C TYR A 86 1.39 1.60 -0.85
N GLY A 87 2.33 2.20 -1.54
CA GLY A 87 3.31 1.50 -2.36
C GLY A 87 4.75 1.76 -1.94
N ALA A 88 5.60 0.78 -2.15
CA ALA A 88 7.04 0.90 -2.06
C ALA A 88 7.70 0.21 -3.24
N GLY A 89 8.80 0.75 -3.72
CA GLY A 89 9.61 0.17 -4.78
C GLY A 89 11.05 -0.02 -4.33
N LEU A 90 11.69 -1.06 -4.84
CA LEU A 90 13.07 -1.44 -4.62
C LEU A 90 13.81 -1.46 -5.96
N ALA A 91 15.03 -0.99 -5.98
CA ALA A 91 15.96 -1.11 -7.10
C ALA A 91 17.21 -1.84 -6.63
N GLY A 92 17.47 -3.01 -7.21
CA GLY A 92 18.61 -3.84 -6.90
C GLY A 92 19.74 -3.66 -7.92
N ASN A 93 21.00 -3.75 -7.44
CA ASN A 93 22.20 -3.70 -8.26
C ASN A 93 22.54 -5.03 -8.94
N GLY A 94 21.88 -6.14 -8.55
CA GLY A 94 22.00 -7.46 -9.16
C GLY A 94 23.15 -8.32 -8.65
N ASP A 95 23.77 -7.97 -7.53
CA ASP A 95 24.88 -8.74 -6.92
C ASP A 95 24.42 -9.78 -5.89
N ASP A 96 23.10 -9.91 -5.67
CA ASP A 96 22.46 -10.79 -4.68
C ASP A 96 22.74 -10.39 -3.21
N GLU A 97 23.25 -9.17 -2.98
CA GLU A 97 23.48 -8.60 -1.65
C GLU A 97 22.52 -7.40 -1.43
N GLU A 98 22.23 -7.08 -0.16
CA GLU A 98 21.39 -5.92 0.19
C GLU A 98 22.16 -4.60 0.11
N VAL A 99 23.50 -4.69 0.09
CA VAL A 99 24.38 -3.51 0.05
C VAL A 99 24.37 -2.91 -1.37
N GLY A 100 23.97 -1.65 -1.44
CA GLY A 100 23.85 -0.95 -2.73
C GLY A 100 22.46 -0.96 -3.33
N ASP A 101 21.52 -1.71 -2.76
CA ASP A 101 20.11 -1.63 -3.10
C ASP A 101 19.50 -0.32 -2.57
N ALA A 102 18.57 0.22 -3.30
CA ALA A 102 17.87 1.45 -2.93
C ALA A 102 16.36 1.26 -2.99
N TRP A 103 15.63 1.91 -2.10
CA TRP A 103 14.18 1.84 -2.04
C TRP A 103 13.56 3.22 -1.78
N ALA A 104 12.29 3.37 -2.15
CA ALA A 104 11.48 4.55 -1.85
C ALA A 104 10.00 4.18 -1.73
N PHE A 105 9.24 5.03 -1.03
CA PHE A 105 7.78 4.97 -1.05
C PHE A 105 7.24 5.66 -2.30
N ALA A 106 6.12 5.14 -2.82
CA ALA A 106 5.32 5.82 -3.82
C ALA A 106 4.47 6.94 -3.15
N ASN A 107 3.93 7.82 -3.98
CA ASN A 107 2.77 8.61 -3.58
C ASN A 107 1.59 7.68 -3.26
N ASP A 108 0.80 8.04 -2.26
CA ASP A 108 -0.42 7.30 -1.92
C ASP A 108 -1.49 7.48 -3.01
N VAL A 109 -2.28 6.44 -3.23
CA VAL A 109 -3.49 6.51 -4.03
C VAL A 109 -4.70 6.30 -3.12
N THR A 110 -5.67 7.20 -3.20
CA THR A 110 -6.94 7.08 -2.48
C THR A 110 -8.03 6.71 -3.47
N VAL A 111 -8.78 5.64 -3.17
CA VAL A 111 -9.95 5.19 -3.93
C VAL A 111 -11.18 5.28 -3.04
N VAL A 112 -12.21 5.96 -3.53
CA VAL A 112 -13.53 6.04 -2.90
C VAL A 112 -14.44 5.00 -3.55
N VAL A 113 -15.00 4.10 -2.74
CA VAL A 113 -15.95 3.08 -3.17
C VAL A 113 -17.35 3.49 -2.70
N GLY A 114 -18.30 3.52 -3.63
CA GLY A 114 -19.66 3.94 -3.36
C GLY A 114 -19.73 5.41 -2.90
N THR A 115 -20.40 5.66 -1.80
CA THR A 115 -20.53 7.01 -1.21
C THR A 115 -19.30 7.45 -0.41
N GLY A 116 -18.33 6.54 -0.18
CA GLY A 116 -17.14 6.79 0.61
C GLY A 116 -17.39 6.85 2.13
N VAL A 117 -18.61 6.67 2.57
CA VAL A 117 -18.96 6.61 3.99
C VAL A 117 -18.83 5.16 4.46
N SER A 118 -17.89 4.90 5.38
CA SER A 118 -17.77 3.59 6.01
C SER A 118 -19.05 3.28 6.80
N PRO A 119 -19.58 2.05 6.75
CA PRO A 119 -20.72 1.66 7.57
C PRO A 119 -20.46 1.77 9.10
N ASP A 120 -19.19 1.83 9.51
CA ASP A 120 -18.79 2.02 10.91
C ASP A 120 -18.76 3.51 11.35
N ASP A 121 -18.93 4.45 10.40
CA ASP A 121 -18.93 5.90 10.69
C ASP A 121 -20.36 6.46 10.85
N SER A 122 -21.34 5.60 11.13
CA SER A 122 -22.63 6.03 11.65
C SER A 122 -22.46 6.44 13.11
N GLY A 123 -21.77 7.55 13.33
CA GLY A 123 -21.84 8.26 14.59
C GLY A 123 -23.31 8.57 14.89
N GLU A 124 -23.87 7.90 15.88
CA GLU A 124 -25.14 8.28 16.47
C GLU A 124 -24.99 9.70 17.02
N ASP A 125 -25.21 10.69 16.15
CA ASP A 125 -25.55 12.04 16.60
C ASP A 125 -27.05 12.02 17.01
N SER A 126 -27.32 11.31 18.11
CA SER A 126 -28.56 11.48 18.87
C SER A 126 -28.40 12.76 19.68
N GLY A 127 -28.64 13.88 19.02
CA GLY A 127 -28.84 15.15 19.70
C GLY A 127 -30.08 15.10 20.60
N ASP A 128 -29.94 14.60 21.80
CA ASP A 128 -30.85 14.91 22.91
C ASP A 128 -30.31 16.16 23.61
N ASP A 129 -30.80 17.30 23.14
CA ASP A 129 -30.63 18.61 23.77
C ASP A 129 -31.45 18.64 25.08
N THR A 130 -30.93 18.07 26.14
CA THR A 130 -31.34 18.36 27.50
C THR A 130 -30.22 19.13 28.20
N GLY A 131 -30.42 20.46 28.27
CA GLY A 131 -29.52 21.39 28.92
C GLY A 131 -29.20 20.99 30.36
N VAL A 132 -28.00 20.46 30.55
CA VAL A 132 -27.34 20.34 31.84
C VAL A 132 -25.97 20.98 31.73
N GLU A 133 -25.77 22.05 32.49
CA GLU A 133 -24.48 22.76 32.61
C GLU A 133 -23.34 21.80 32.95
N PRO A 134 -22.19 21.85 32.24
CA PRO A 134 -21.06 20.98 32.56
C PRO A 134 -20.32 21.46 33.81
N PRO A 135 -19.85 20.55 34.67
CA PRO A 135 -18.94 20.87 35.77
C PRO A 135 -17.53 21.19 35.21
N PRO A 136 -16.70 21.94 35.96
CA PRO A 136 -15.43 22.46 35.46
C PRO A 136 -14.39 21.38 35.18
N CYS A 137 -13.73 21.49 34.04
CA CYS A 137 -12.70 20.60 33.56
C CYS A 137 -11.48 20.50 34.47
N GLY A 138 -11.20 19.32 34.96
CA GLY A 138 -9.90 18.94 35.52
C GLY A 138 -9.00 18.38 34.43
N CYS A 139 -7.92 19.10 34.09
CA CYS A 139 -6.88 18.59 33.21
C CYS A 139 -6.08 17.49 33.90
N SER A 140 -6.12 16.26 33.40
CA SER A 140 -5.13 15.25 33.73
C SER A 140 -4.30 14.93 32.49
N HIS A 141 -3.03 15.25 32.57
CA HIS A 141 -1.99 14.81 31.65
C HIS A 141 -1.86 13.29 31.75
N GLY A 142 -1.95 12.61 30.62
CA GLY A 142 -1.65 11.19 30.48
C GLY A 142 -0.69 10.99 29.31
N ASP A 143 0.60 10.96 29.64
CA ASP A 143 1.67 10.54 28.74
C ASP A 143 1.48 9.07 28.36
N GLY A 144 1.69 8.73 27.10
CA GLY A 144 1.77 7.34 26.71
C GLY A 144 1.58 7.05 25.23
N ALA A 145 2.33 7.72 24.36
CA ALA A 145 2.43 7.27 22.97
C ALA A 145 3.52 6.18 22.86
N SER A 146 3.13 4.92 23.02
CA SER A 146 3.98 3.79 22.59
C SER A 146 3.83 3.58 21.11
N PHE A 147 4.77 4.09 20.33
CA PHE A 147 4.96 3.74 18.93
C PHE A 147 5.57 2.34 18.87
N LEU A 148 4.76 1.33 18.58
CA LEU A 148 5.27 0.04 18.11
C LEU A 148 5.73 0.23 16.66
N LEU A 149 7.04 0.37 16.48
CA LEU A 149 7.69 0.17 15.19
C LEU A 149 7.46 -1.30 14.78
N GLY A 150 6.52 -1.52 13.85
CA GLY A 150 6.40 -2.79 13.15
C GLY A 150 7.64 -2.99 12.30
N LEU A 151 8.41 -4.04 12.61
CA LEU A 151 9.51 -4.49 11.78
C LEU A 151 9.00 -4.78 10.37
N LEU A 152 9.48 -4.03 9.39
CA LEU A 152 9.37 -4.39 7.98
C LEU A 152 10.01 -5.78 7.78
N PRO A 153 9.35 -6.72 7.08
CA PRO A 153 9.97 -7.98 6.77
C PRO A 153 11.17 -7.75 5.85
N LEU A 154 12.33 -8.25 6.29
CA LEU A 154 13.56 -8.29 5.50
C LEU A 154 13.30 -9.09 4.22
N PHE A 155 13.36 -8.43 3.08
CA PHE A 155 13.23 -9.09 1.78
C PHE A 155 14.54 -9.83 1.46
N VAL A 156 14.59 -11.12 1.77
CA VAL A 156 15.73 -11.98 1.41
C VAL A 156 15.53 -12.48 -0.02
N PHE A 157 16.36 -12.02 -0.93
CA PHE A 157 16.47 -12.57 -2.29
C PHE A 157 17.09 -13.98 -2.21
N ARG A 158 16.26 -15.02 -2.18
CA ARG A 158 16.73 -16.41 -2.22
C ARG A 158 16.65 -16.94 -3.64
N ARG A 159 17.77 -17.04 -4.34
CA ARG A 159 17.89 -17.82 -5.58
C ARG A 159 17.63 -19.31 -5.30
N ARG A 160 16.81 -19.93 -6.15
CA ARG A 160 16.78 -21.40 -6.25
C ARG A 160 18.00 -21.82 -7.07
N PRO A 161 18.80 -22.81 -6.63
CA PRO A 161 19.89 -23.34 -7.44
C PRO A 161 19.29 -23.96 -8.71
N ALA A 162 19.92 -23.68 -9.85
CA ALA A 162 19.63 -24.35 -11.11
C ALA A 162 19.96 -25.85 -10.96
N VAL A 163 18.96 -26.71 -11.18
CA VAL A 163 19.17 -28.16 -11.26
C VAL A 163 19.72 -28.44 -12.65
N SER A 164 20.93 -28.96 -12.69
CA SER A 164 21.58 -29.48 -13.90
C SER A 164 20.93 -30.78 -14.37
#